data_765263949b7714b493564b00db5a08a5
#
_entry.id   765263949b7714b493564b00db5a08a5
#
_cell.length_a   1.000
_cell.length_b   1.000
_cell.length_c   1.000
_cell.angle_alpha   90.00
_cell.angle_beta   90.00
_cell.angle_gamma   90.00
#
_symmetry.space_group_name_H-M   'P 1'
#
loop_
_entity.id
_entity.type
_entity.pdbx_description
1 polymer ?
#
loop_
_entity_poly.entity_id
_entity_poly.type
_entity_poly.pdbx_seq_one_letter_code
_entity_poly.pdbx_strand_id
1 'polypeptide(L)'
;DELDGADAVGIYGSAHTGTEAMSWPLGGVGSMANQLSQRYGEALTSSDLSQEAKASVQPERTETLKVNGVSYQADYFGASNLTSFSADYRERAFWRLADANAYGAFKDLPATGDVLPYGNYPMAVEQGQVFVIDYTRTDGTTERHVYRADGTTWQGQPTTVEVRLA
;
A
#
# COMPACT_ATOMS: atom_id res chain seq x y z
N ASP A 1 35.57 5.49 -16.55
CA ASP A 1 34.57 5.65 -15.47
C ASP A 1 34.13 7.10 -15.46
N GLU A 2 32.94 7.38 -15.93
CA GLU A 2 32.46 8.76 -16.16
C GLU A 2 32.27 9.58 -14.88
N LEU A 3 32.21 8.91 -13.71
CA LEU A 3 31.98 9.57 -12.42
C LEU A 3 33.28 9.95 -11.68
N ASP A 4 34.45 9.44 -12.09
CA ASP A 4 35.77 9.72 -11.52
C ASP A 4 35.77 9.77 -9.95
N GLY A 5 35.12 8.80 -9.35
CA GLY A 5 34.98 8.67 -7.89
C GLY A 5 33.91 9.55 -7.25
N ALA A 6 33.09 10.25 -8.03
CA ALA A 6 31.96 11.01 -7.50
C ALA A 6 30.72 10.11 -7.22
N ASP A 7 29.96 10.45 -6.19
CA ASP A 7 28.68 9.82 -5.90
C ASP A 7 27.60 10.26 -6.90
N ALA A 8 26.73 9.34 -7.26
CA ALA A 8 25.59 9.64 -8.11
C ALA A 8 24.27 9.34 -7.38
N VAL A 9 23.33 10.24 -7.48
CA VAL A 9 21.96 10.07 -6.95
C VAL A 9 20.98 10.10 -8.11
N GLY A 10 20.11 9.11 -8.16
CA GLY A 10 19.04 9.04 -9.15
C GLY A 10 17.68 8.88 -8.49
N ILE A 11 16.65 9.55 -9.02
CA ILE A 11 15.26 9.41 -8.60
C ILE A 11 14.48 8.76 -9.73
N TYR A 12 13.88 7.61 -9.47
CA TYR A 12 13.19 6.80 -10.48
C TYR A 12 11.87 6.24 -9.90
N GLY A 13 10.96 5.82 -10.78
CA GLY A 13 9.75 5.10 -10.36
C GLY A 13 10.09 3.76 -9.68
N SER A 14 9.25 3.30 -8.77
CA SER A 14 9.48 2.10 -7.93
C SER A 14 9.81 0.83 -8.73
N ALA A 15 9.28 0.69 -9.94
CA ALA A 15 9.61 -0.42 -10.84
C ALA A 15 11.09 -0.48 -11.26
N HIS A 16 11.85 0.61 -11.10
CA HIS A 16 13.26 0.73 -11.48
C HIS A 16 14.23 0.67 -10.28
N THR A 17 13.71 0.79 -9.06
CA THR A 17 14.51 0.95 -7.84
C THR A 17 14.66 -0.31 -7.00
N GLY A 18 13.89 -1.38 -7.28
CA GLY A 18 14.02 -2.66 -6.59
C GLY A 18 15.36 -3.32 -6.89
N THR A 19 16.12 -3.68 -5.88
CA THR A 19 17.43 -4.36 -6.02
C THR A 19 17.28 -5.86 -6.28
N GLU A 20 16.10 -6.44 -6.04
CA GLU A 20 15.77 -7.82 -6.35
C GLU A 20 15.22 -7.98 -7.78
N ALA A 21 15.43 -9.14 -8.36
CA ALA A 21 14.88 -9.44 -9.69
C ALA A 21 13.35 -9.52 -9.62
N MET A 22 12.67 -8.73 -10.44
CA MET A 22 11.22 -8.80 -10.58
C MET A 22 10.83 -9.92 -11.52
N SER A 23 9.95 -10.81 -11.09
CA SER A 23 9.32 -11.80 -11.97
C SER A 23 8.10 -11.16 -12.65
N TRP A 24 8.20 -10.91 -13.94
CA TRP A 24 7.07 -10.52 -14.77
C TRP A 24 6.46 -11.75 -15.46
N PRO A 25 5.18 -11.75 -15.82
CA PRO A 25 4.55 -12.87 -16.54
C PRO A 25 5.22 -13.24 -17.86
N LEU A 26 6.05 -12.37 -18.42
CA LEU A 26 6.75 -12.54 -19.70
C LEU A 26 8.27 -12.79 -19.57
N GLY A 27 8.74 -13.12 -18.39
CA GLY A 27 10.16 -13.36 -18.12
C GLY A 27 10.78 -12.30 -17.20
N GLY A 28 11.67 -12.73 -16.30
CA GLY A 28 12.33 -11.84 -15.35
C GLY A 28 13.35 -10.94 -16.04
N VAL A 29 13.07 -9.65 -16.09
CA VAL A 29 14.07 -8.64 -16.43
C VAL A 29 14.43 -7.92 -15.14
N GLY A 30 15.70 -7.93 -14.78
CA GLY A 30 16.18 -7.16 -13.63
C GLY A 30 15.88 -5.67 -13.83
N SER A 31 15.39 -5.03 -12.77
CA SER A 31 15.28 -3.57 -12.75
C SER A 31 16.64 -2.91 -12.97
N MET A 32 16.67 -1.62 -13.22
CA MET A 32 17.93 -0.90 -13.30
C MET A 32 18.75 -1.04 -12.00
N ALA A 33 18.10 -0.88 -10.85
CA ALA A 33 18.78 -1.05 -9.55
C ALA A 33 19.28 -2.48 -9.32
N ASN A 34 18.54 -3.51 -9.78
CA ASN A 34 18.99 -4.88 -9.73
C ASN A 34 20.27 -5.10 -10.57
N GLN A 35 20.31 -4.57 -11.80
CA GLN A 35 21.50 -4.68 -12.64
C GLN A 35 22.69 -3.91 -12.06
N LEU A 36 22.45 -2.73 -11.49
CA LEU A 36 23.48 -1.94 -10.82
C LEU A 36 23.96 -2.62 -9.53
N SER A 37 23.07 -3.21 -8.74
CA SER A 37 23.42 -3.96 -7.54
C SER A 37 24.30 -5.18 -7.86
N GLN A 38 24.01 -5.89 -8.95
CA GLN A 38 24.85 -7.00 -9.41
C GLN A 38 26.26 -6.53 -9.82
N ARG A 39 26.39 -5.31 -10.31
CA ARG A 39 27.68 -4.75 -10.76
C ARG A 39 28.47 -4.08 -9.65
N TYR A 40 27.81 -3.39 -8.75
CA TYR A 40 28.44 -2.51 -7.75
C TYR A 40 28.28 -3.01 -6.30
N GLY A 41 27.46 -4.03 -6.07
CA GLY A 41 27.26 -4.64 -4.76
C GLY A 41 26.80 -3.63 -3.71
N GLU A 42 27.47 -3.64 -2.57
CA GLU A 42 27.14 -2.78 -1.41
C GLU A 42 27.38 -1.28 -1.65
N ALA A 43 28.03 -0.91 -2.74
CA ALA A 43 28.19 0.51 -3.11
C ALA A 43 26.88 1.13 -3.63
N LEU A 44 25.87 0.31 -3.96
CA LEU A 44 24.54 0.79 -4.35
C LEU A 44 23.60 0.69 -3.14
N THR A 45 23.01 1.80 -2.77
CA THR A 45 21.87 1.85 -1.84
C THR A 45 20.62 2.29 -2.61
N SER A 46 19.50 1.67 -2.33
CA SER A 46 18.20 2.05 -2.89
C SER A 46 17.18 2.18 -1.76
N SER A 47 16.50 3.31 -1.71
CA SER A 47 15.41 3.57 -0.75
C SER A 47 14.11 3.83 -1.50
N ASP A 48 13.03 3.23 -1.03
CA ASP A 48 11.69 3.55 -1.50
C ASP A 48 11.14 4.74 -0.72
N LEU A 49 11.31 5.94 -1.27
CA LEU A 49 10.85 7.17 -0.66
C LEU A 49 9.32 7.21 -0.45
N SER A 50 8.57 6.40 -1.20
CA SER A 50 7.12 6.30 -1.00
C SER A 50 6.79 5.61 0.34
N GLN A 51 7.64 4.69 0.78
CA GLN A 51 7.48 4.01 2.06
C GLN A 51 7.79 4.95 3.23
N GLU A 52 8.88 5.72 3.11
CA GLU A 52 9.24 6.74 4.12
C GLU A 52 8.14 7.81 4.23
N ALA A 53 7.64 8.27 3.09
CA ALA A 53 6.53 9.22 3.05
C ALA A 53 5.29 8.65 3.76
N LYS A 54 4.92 7.40 3.50
CA LYS A 54 3.77 6.75 4.16
C LYS A 54 3.97 6.53 5.65
N ALA A 55 5.18 6.20 6.07
CA ALA A 55 5.51 6.05 7.49
C ALA A 55 5.40 7.37 8.26
N SER A 56 5.61 8.50 7.58
CA SER A 56 5.49 9.83 8.17
C SER A 56 4.06 10.37 8.23
N VAL A 57 3.11 9.77 7.49
CA VAL A 57 1.71 10.21 7.47
C VAL A 57 1.06 9.94 8.82
N GLN A 58 0.57 10.99 9.46
CA GLN A 58 -0.19 10.92 10.69
C GLN A 58 -1.69 10.94 10.41
N PRO A 59 -2.51 10.27 11.22
CA PRO A 59 -3.95 10.36 11.09
C PRO A 59 -4.43 11.80 11.38
N GLU A 60 -5.41 12.26 10.63
CA GLU A 60 -6.05 13.55 10.87
C GLU A 60 -6.89 13.54 12.16
N ARG A 61 -7.48 12.39 12.47
CA ARG A 61 -8.29 12.13 13.65
C ARG A 61 -8.47 10.63 13.89
N THR A 62 -8.88 10.29 15.10
CA THR A 62 -9.34 8.94 15.46
C THR A 62 -10.85 9.02 15.77
N GLU A 63 -11.62 8.12 15.20
CA GLU A 63 -13.07 8.06 15.40
C GLU A 63 -13.57 6.61 15.47
N THR A 64 -14.80 6.44 15.91
CA THR A 64 -15.44 5.11 15.91
C THR A 64 -16.01 4.80 14.53
N LEU A 65 -15.48 3.73 13.91
CA LEU A 65 -15.94 3.23 12.63
C LEU A 65 -16.70 1.90 12.82
N LYS A 66 -17.90 1.79 12.24
CA LYS A 66 -18.64 0.54 12.26
C LYS A 66 -18.30 -0.30 11.03
N VAL A 67 -17.74 -1.48 11.23
CA VAL A 67 -17.35 -2.41 10.16
C VAL A 67 -17.97 -3.77 10.45
N ASN A 68 -18.69 -4.34 9.50
CA ASN A 68 -19.40 -5.63 9.63
C ASN A 68 -20.24 -5.72 10.93
N GLY A 69 -20.94 -4.64 11.26
CA GLY A 69 -21.81 -4.58 12.45
C GLY A 69 -21.10 -4.30 13.78
N VAL A 70 -19.76 -4.36 13.82
CA VAL A 70 -18.93 -4.12 15.01
C VAL A 70 -18.30 -2.73 14.95
N SER A 71 -18.23 -2.07 16.12
CA SER A 71 -17.58 -0.76 16.26
C SER A 71 -16.11 -0.90 16.62
N TYR A 72 -15.24 -0.22 15.86
CA TYR A 72 -13.79 -0.17 16.07
C TYR A 72 -13.31 1.26 16.21
N GLN A 73 -12.24 1.49 16.97
CA GLN A 73 -11.49 2.73 16.88
C GLN A 73 -10.70 2.71 15.57
N ALA A 74 -10.77 3.78 14.81
CA ALA A 74 -10.13 3.88 13.50
C ALA A 74 -9.45 5.24 13.33
N ASP A 75 -8.22 5.20 12.84
CA ASP A 75 -7.45 6.37 12.45
C ASP A 75 -7.85 6.77 11.02
N TYR A 76 -8.27 8.00 10.83
CA TYR A 76 -8.62 8.57 9.53
C TYR A 76 -7.42 9.26 8.88
N PHE A 77 -7.14 8.93 7.62
CA PHE A 77 -5.99 9.43 6.87
C PHE A 77 -6.39 10.30 5.67
N GLY A 78 -7.55 10.93 5.76
CA GLY A 78 -8.03 11.81 4.71
C GLY A 78 -8.75 11.10 3.57
N ALA A 79 -9.14 11.90 2.58
CA ALA A 79 -9.81 11.44 1.39
C ALA A 79 -9.11 11.95 0.13
N SER A 80 -9.25 11.23 -0.97
CA SER A 80 -8.75 11.65 -2.27
C SER A 80 -9.86 11.70 -3.31
N ASN A 81 -9.82 12.75 -4.13
CA ASN A 81 -10.75 12.95 -5.23
C ASN A 81 -10.45 11.95 -6.36
N LEU A 82 -11.48 11.32 -6.90
CA LEU A 82 -11.40 10.36 -7.99
C LEU A 82 -12.02 10.84 -9.30
N THR A 83 -12.59 12.02 -9.36
CA THR A 83 -13.34 12.50 -10.54
C THR A 83 -12.53 12.54 -11.83
N SER A 84 -11.19 12.66 -11.73
CA SER A 84 -10.30 12.62 -12.89
C SER A 84 -9.92 11.19 -13.33
N PHE A 85 -10.27 10.17 -12.53
CA PHE A 85 -9.84 8.77 -12.73
C PHE A 85 -11.02 7.80 -12.88
N SER A 86 -12.21 8.19 -12.43
CA SER A 86 -13.38 7.33 -12.44
C SER A 86 -14.64 8.10 -12.84
N ALA A 87 -15.48 7.48 -13.67
CA ALA A 87 -16.81 7.98 -13.98
C ALA A 87 -17.83 7.64 -12.88
N ASP A 88 -17.58 6.57 -12.12
CA ASP A 88 -18.52 6.02 -11.14
C ASP A 88 -18.30 6.55 -9.73
N TYR A 89 -17.04 6.87 -9.38
CA TYR A 89 -16.65 7.30 -8.06
C TYR A 89 -16.10 8.72 -8.05
N ARG A 90 -16.53 9.52 -7.07
CA ARG A 90 -16.05 10.90 -6.88
C ARG A 90 -14.91 10.99 -5.86
N GLU A 91 -14.87 10.08 -4.88
CA GLU A 91 -13.96 10.17 -3.75
C GLU A 91 -13.69 8.78 -3.16
N ARG A 92 -12.53 8.62 -2.55
CA ARG A 92 -12.22 7.52 -1.64
C ARG A 92 -11.60 8.07 -0.36
N ALA A 93 -11.99 7.50 0.78
CA ALA A 93 -11.51 7.86 2.09
C ALA A 93 -10.84 6.66 2.78
N PHE A 94 -9.86 6.91 3.65
CA PHE A 94 -8.98 5.88 4.20
C PHE A 94 -9.03 5.86 5.72
N TRP A 95 -9.24 4.67 6.29
CA TRP A 95 -9.13 4.41 7.72
C TRP A 95 -8.24 3.22 7.99
N ARG A 96 -7.47 3.27 9.07
CA ARG A 96 -6.77 2.12 9.64
C ARG A 96 -7.38 1.79 10.97
N LEU A 97 -7.77 0.52 11.21
CA LEU A 97 -8.32 0.12 12.49
C LEU A 97 -7.18 0.13 13.53
N ALA A 98 -7.36 0.93 14.58
CA ALA A 98 -6.37 1.10 15.64
C ALA A 98 -6.39 -0.07 16.66
N ASP A 99 -7.48 -0.86 16.67
CA ASP A 99 -7.63 -1.99 17.57
C ASP A 99 -6.74 -3.17 17.11
N ALA A 100 -5.80 -3.58 17.95
CA ALA A 100 -4.94 -4.73 17.69
C ALA A 100 -5.72 -6.05 17.50
N ASN A 101 -6.94 -6.16 18.03
CA ASN A 101 -7.79 -7.33 17.85
C ASN A 101 -8.58 -7.33 16.53
N ALA A 102 -8.61 -6.22 15.81
CA ALA A 102 -9.36 -6.11 14.56
C ALA A 102 -8.91 -7.17 13.54
N TYR A 103 -7.61 -7.42 13.42
CA TYR A 103 -7.10 -8.47 12.53
C TYR A 103 -7.72 -9.83 12.82
N GLY A 104 -7.84 -10.22 14.12
CA GLY A 104 -8.46 -11.48 14.54
C GLY A 104 -9.88 -11.67 14.04
N ALA A 105 -10.66 -10.58 13.94
CA ALA A 105 -12.03 -10.60 13.45
C ALA A 105 -12.13 -10.78 11.91
N PHE A 106 -11.08 -10.44 11.16
CA PHE A 106 -11.10 -10.46 9.71
C PHE A 106 -10.21 -11.54 9.08
N LYS A 107 -9.33 -12.19 9.88
CA LYS A 107 -8.30 -13.12 9.36
C LYS A 107 -8.88 -14.33 8.61
N ASP A 108 -10.03 -14.82 9.03
CA ASP A 108 -10.68 -16.01 8.48
C ASP A 108 -11.75 -15.69 7.42
N LEU A 109 -11.96 -14.42 7.11
CA LEU A 109 -12.89 -14.04 6.06
C LEU A 109 -12.31 -14.37 4.68
N PRO A 110 -13.16 -14.82 3.73
CA PRO A 110 -12.70 -15.14 2.39
C PRO A 110 -12.19 -13.90 1.67
N ALA A 111 -11.09 -14.05 0.94
CA ALA A 111 -10.59 -13.02 0.05
C ALA A 111 -11.56 -12.80 -1.10
N THR A 112 -11.76 -11.52 -1.49
CA THR A 112 -12.64 -11.14 -2.61
C THR A 112 -11.86 -10.70 -3.85
N GLY A 113 -10.59 -10.41 -3.73
CA GLY A 113 -9.78 -9.90 -4.81
C GLY A 113 -8.32 -10.21 -4.66
N ASP A 114 -7.55 -9.74 -5.64
CA ASP A 114 -6.12 -9.85 -5.66
C ASP A 114 -5.46 -9.06 -4.52
N VAL A 115 -4.23 -9.44 -4.21
CA VAL A 115 -3.40 -8.71 -3.26
C VAL A 115 -3.15 -7.30 -3.80
N LEU A 116 -3.55 -6.28 -3.03
CA LEU A 116 -3.25 -4.90 -3.37
C LEU A 116 -1.80 -4.57 -3.05
N PRO A 117 -1.07 -4.00 -4.02
CA PRO A 117 0.25 -3.45 -3.76
C PRO A 117 0.19 -2.35 -2.71
N TYR A 118 1.20 -2.28 -1.86
CA TYR A 118 1.35 -1.24 -0.83
C TYR A 118 1.22 0.21 -1.36
N GLY A 119 1.41 0.43 -2.66
CA GLY A 119 1.31 1.73 -3.32
C GLY A 119 -0.07 2.39 -3.36
N ASN A 120 -1.14 1.64 -3.10
CA ASN A 120 -2.51 2.10 -3.41
C ASN A 120 -3.20 2.91 -2.30
N TYR A 121 -2.57 3.15 -1.15
CA TYR A 121 -3.11 3.89 -0.01
C TYR A 121 -2.03 4.80 0.63
N PRO A 122 -2.44 5.91 1.33
CA PRO A 122 -1.49 6.95 1.72
C PRO A 122 -0.67 6.64 2.98
N MET A 123 -1.16 5.76 3.87
CA MET A 123 -0.53 5.45 5.14
C MET A 123 0.26 4.16 5.10
N ALA A 124 1.20 3.99 6.03
CA ALA A 124 1.86 2.71 6.27
C ALA A 124 0.89 1.70 6.89
N VAL A 125 0.97 0.45 6.45
CA VAL A 125 0.22 -0.69 7.00
C VAL A 125 1.21 -1.81 7.30
N GLU A 126 1.17 -2.32 8.53
CA GLU A 126 2.00 -3.42 8.99
C GLU A 126 1.25 -4.75 8.86
N GLN A 127 2.02 -5.84 8.86
CA GLN A 127 1.43 -7.18 8.90
C GLN A 127 0.47 -7.33 10.09
N GLY A 128 -0.70 -7.90 9.84
CA GLY A 128 -1.74 -8.07 10.85
C GLY A 128 -2.63 -6.84 11.08
N GLN A 129 -2.38 -5.75 10.39
CA GLN A 129 -3.27 -4.58 10.44
C GLN A 129 -4.42 -4.72 9.45
N VAL A 130 -5.54 -4.06 9.80
CA VAL A 130 -6.75 -3.96 8.97
C VAL A 130 -7.00 -2.50 8.64
N PHE A 131 -7.30 -2.23 7.40
CA PHE A 131 -7.71 -0.90 6.98
C PHE A 131 -8.96 -0.94 6.11
N VAL A 132 -9.60 0.20 5.97
CA VAL A 132 -10.87 0.37 5.27
C VAL A 132 -10.71 1.47 4.24
N ILE A 133 -11.24 1.25 3.05
CA ILE A 133 -11.43 2.29 2.04
C ILE A 133 -12.92 2.42 1.78
N ASP A 134 -13.46 3.62 1.97
CA ASP A 134 -14.81 3.97 1.57
C ASP A 134 -14.77 4.70 0.24
N TYR A 135 -15.40 4.13 -0.78
CA TYR A 135 -15.58 4.75 -2.07
C TYR A 135 -16.94 5.43 -2.13
N THR A 136 -16.97 6.72 -2.37
CA THR A 136 -18.21 7.47 -2.58
C THR A 136 -18.51 7.58 -4.07
N ARG A 137 -19.64 7.03 -4.48
CA ARG A 137 -20.12 7.11 -5.86
C ARG A 137 -20.58 8.53 -6.24
N THR A 138 -20.73 8.77 -7.52
CA THR A 138 -21.26 10.04 -8.06
C THR A 138 -22.68 10.32 -7.61
N ASP A 139 -23.49 9.29 -7.33
CA ASP A 139 -24.84 9.41 -6.77
C ASP A 139 -24.88 9.67 -5.26
N GLY A 140 -23.71 9.69 -4.60
CA GLY A 140 -23.57 9.92 -3.16
C GLY A 140 -23.63 8.67 -2.29
N THR A 141 -23.86 7.48 -2.86
CA THR A 141 -23.78 6.23 -2.11
C THR A 141 -22.32 5.87 -1.78
N THR A 142 -22.11 5.15 -0.68
CA THR A 142 -20.77 4.75 -0.24
C THR A 142 -20.66 3.24 -0.22
N GLU A 143 -19.57 2.74 -0.80
CA GLU A 143 -19.16 1.34 -0.77
C GLU A 143 -17.94 1.19 0.13
N ARG A 144 -18.03 0.29 1.12
CA ARG A 144 -16.96 0.02 2.07
C ARG A 144 -16.21 -1.25 1.70
N HIS A 145 -14.91 -1.12 1.54
CA HIS A 145 -13.98 -2.21 1.26
C HIS A 145 -13.03 -2.37 2.44
N VAL A 146 -12.85 -3.60 2.89
CA VAL A 146 -11.99 -3.94 4.04
C VAL A 146 -10.82 -4.77 3.56
N TYR A 147 -9.63 -4.38 4.01
CA TYR A 147 -8.36 -5.01 3.67
C TYR A 147 -7.63 -5.45 4.92
N ARG A 148 -6.95 -6.59 4.84
CA ARG A 148 -6.04 -7.05 5.89
C ARG A 148 -4.65 -7.32 5.31
N ALA A 149 -3.62 -7.05 6.09
CA ALA A 149 -2.23 -7.38 5.78
C ALA A 149 -1.88 -8.71 6.43
N ASP A 150 -1.77 -9.80 5.64
CA ASP A 150 -1.69 -11.18 6.13
C ASP A 150 -0.37 -11.89 5.82
N GLY A 151 0.70 -11.13 5.64
CA GLY A 151 2.06 -11.65 5.44
C GLY A 151 2.49 -11.83 4.01
N THR A 152 1.62 -11.56 3.03
CA THR A 152 2.05 -11.45 1.64
C THR A 152 2.88 -10.18 1.46
N THR A 153 3.93 -10.25 0.66
CA THR A 153 4.81 -9.11 0.37
C THR A 153 4.95 -8.90 -1.14
N TRP A 154 5.17 -7.66 -1.51
CA TRP A 154 5.57 -7.26 -2.85
C TRP A 154 6.76 -6.31 -2.74
N GLN A 155 7.87 -6.66 -3.39
CA GLN A 155 9.15 -5.94 -3.26
C GLN A 155 9.59 -5.73 -1.79
N GLY A 156 9.43 -6.76 -0.96
CA GLY A 156 9.78 -6.70 0.46
C GLY A 156 8.82 -5.89 1.34
N GLN A 157 7.76 -5.32 0.77
CA GLN A 157 6.77 -4.55 1.51
C GLN A 157 5.48 -5.35 1.73
N PRO A 158 4.81 -5.19 2.88
CA PRO A 158 3.55 -5.88 3.12
C PRO A 158 2.50 -5.45 2.10
N THR A 159 1.73 -6.41 1.66
CA THR A 159 0.55 -6.19 0.82
C THR A 159 -0.70 -6.49 1.61
N THR A 160 -1.85 -6.14 1.05
CA THR A 160 -3.14 -6.35 1.68
C THR A 160 -4.07 -7.08 0.74
N VAL A 161 -4.92 -7.93 1.32
CA VAL A 161 -5.96 -8.64 0.60
C VAL A 161 -7.32 -8.10 1.03
N GLU A 162 -8.18 -7.84 0.05
CA GLU A 162 -9.57 -7.48 0.32
C GLU A 162 -10.34 -8.69 0.87
N VAL A 163 -11.14 -8.49 1.91
CA VAL A 163 -11.96 -9.54 2.51
C VAL A 163 -13.44 -9.28 2.27
N ARG A 164 -14.19 -10.35 2.04
CA ARG A 164 -15.64 -10.27 1.91
C ARG A 164 -16.26 -10.12 3.29
N LEU A 165 -17.03 -9.07 3.47
CA LEU A 165 -17.89 -8.90 4.64
C LEU A 165 -19.14 -9.78 4.53
N ALA A 166 -19.66 -10.22 5.68
CA ALA A 166 -20.89 -10.99 5.76
C ALA A 166 -22.13 -10.13 5.49
#